data_fb62ccd05d4b00c438de187588411bd8
#
_entry.id   fb62ccd05d4b00c438de187588411bd8
#
_cell.length_a   1.000
_cell.length_b   1.000
_cell.length_c   1.000
_cell.angle_alpha   90.00
_cell.angle_beta   90.00
_cell.angle_gamma   90.00
#
_symmetry.space_group_name_H-M   'P 1'
#
loop_
_entity.id
_entity.type
_entity.pdbx_description
1 polymer ?
#
loop_
_entity_poly.entity_id
_entity_poly.type
_entity_poly.pdbx_seq_one_letter_code
_entity_poly.pdbx_strand_id
1 'polypeptide(L)'
;MLYENILKNVSKCITLTDEETERFTDLLTIRKETKKTMLLQEGEICQFEGYLQKGCVRIYYLDENGFEVTLAFAVEDWWISDIASFHYHTASSLYMETLEECEFLMLTPETKEKLLETIPKFERVFRMLVQRRLAVLQNRLIHTMAKPAAERYLEFIDLYPTISQRVPQYYIASYLGVSP
;
A
#
# COMPACT_ATOMS: atom_id res chain seq x y z
N MET A 1 2.73 16.60 14.06
CA MET A 1 3.86 17.02 13.20
C MET A 1 3.84 16.22 11.90
N LEU A 2 4.39 16.75 10.80
CA LEU A 2 4.26 16.14 9.45
C LEU A 2 4.72 14.67 9.36
N TYR A 3 5.80 14.31 10.03
CA TYR A 3 6.40 12.98 9.97
C TYR A 3 6.07 12.06 11.16
N GLU A 4 5.24 12.51 12.08
CA GLU A 4 4.97 11.78 13.34
C GLU A 4 4.46 10.35 13.12
N ASN A 5 3.51 10.19 12.20
CA ASN A 5 2.90 8.89 11.92
C ASN A 5 3.89 7.90 11.30
N ILE A 6 4.66 8.33 10.29
CA ILE A 6 5.65 7.44 9.66
C ILE A 6 6.77 7.07 10.63
N LEU A 7 7.22 8.00 11.48
CA LEU A 7 8.23 7.72 12.49
C LEU A 7 7.71 6.73 13.53
N LYS A 8 6.45 6.85 13.96
CA LYS A 8 5.77 5.87 14.82
C LYS A 8 5.62 4.51 14.12
N ASN A 9 5.36 4.48 12.81
CA ASN A 9 5.29 3.24 12.04
C ASN A 9 6.65 2.54 12.00
N VAL A 10 7.72 3.28 11.68
CA VAL A 10 9.10 2.78 11.62
C VAL A 10 9.60 2.33 12.99
N SER A 11 9.24 3.03 14.08
CA SER A 11 9.65 2.68 15.45
C SER A 11 9.12 1.33 15.94
N LYS A 12 8.09 0.78 15.28
CA LYS A 12 7.62 -0.60 15.53
C LYS A 12 8.65 -1.66 15.09
N CYS A 13 9.64 -1.27 14.29
CA CYS A 13 10.63 -2.18 13.71
C CYS A 13 12.07 -1.89 14.17
N ILE A 14 12.44 -0.60 14.25
CA ILE A 14 13.79 -0.12 14.58
C ILE A 14 13.71 1.13 15.44
N THR A 15 14.82 1.46 16.12
CA THR A 15 14.99 2.75 16.80
C THR A 15 15.92 3.62 15.98
N LEU A 16 15.52 4.87 15.71
CA LEU A 16 16.32 5.88 15.04
C LEU A 16 16.95 6.83 16.07
N THR A 17 18.17 7.28 15.81
CA THR A 17 18.73 8.45 16.50
C THR A 17 18.14 9.73 15.91
N ASP A 18 18.38 10.89 16.55
CA ASP A 18 17.89 12.17 16.04
C ASP A 18 18.48 12.46 14.64
N GLU A 19 19.78 12.21 14.46
CA GLU A 19 20.46 12.38 13.18
C GLU A 19 19.90 11.45 12.08
N GLU A 20 19.62 10.18 12.40
CA GLU A 20 19.00 9.26 11.46
C GLU A 20 17.55 9.63 11.13
N THR A 21 16.83 10.17 12.11
CA THR A 21 15.47 10.67 11.91
C THR A 21 15.47 11.83 10.92
N GLU A 22 16.39 12.78 11.09
CA GLU A 22 16.55 13.92 10.18
C GLU A 22 16.93 13.45 8.76
N ARG A 23 17.94 12.59 8.63
CA ARG A 23 18.33 12.01 7.34
C ARG A 23 17.18 11.24 6.65
N PHE A 24 16.42 10.46 7.39
CA PHE A 24 15.27 9.74 6.85
C PHE A 24 14.21 10.69 6.33
N THR A 25 13.82 11.69 7.12
CA THR A 25 12.77 12.63 6.73
C THR A 25 13.17 13.51 5.55
N ASP A 26 14.46 13.83 5.39
CA ASP A 26 14.98 14.59 4.26
C ASP A 26 14.92 13.83 2.92
N LEU A 27 14.87 12.49 2.97
CA LEU A 27 14.74 11.66 1.78
C LEU A 27 13.28 11.49 1.32
N LEU A 28 12.32 11.88 2.14
CA LEU A 28 10.91 11.74 1.83
C LEU A 28 10.39 12.92 1.01
N THR A 29 9.65 12.61 -0.05
CA THR A 29 8.92 13.60 -0.83
C THR A 29 7.44 13.59 -0.44
N ILE A 30 6.88 14.77 -0.16
CA ILE A 30 5.46 14.93 0.11
C ILE A 30 4.71 14.97 -1.22
N ARG A 31 3.70 14.13 -1.36
CA ARG A 31 2.79 14.13 -2.51
C ARG A 31 1.35 14.22 -2.02
N LYS A 32 0.58 15.15 -2.61
CA LYS A 32 -0.86 15.33 -2.34
C LYS A 32 -1.62 15.12 -3.64
N GLU A 33 -2.66 14.30 -3.54
CA GLU A 33 -3.47 13.96 -4.71
C GLU A 33 -4.96 14.10 -4.40
N THR A 34 -5.70 14.54 -5.39
CA THR A 34 -7.16 14.58 -5.32
C THR A 34 -7.77 13.20 -5.51
N LYS A 35 -9.04 13.08 -5.16
CA LYS A 35 -9.81 11.86 -5.42
C LYS A 35 -9.81 11.51 -6.92
N LYS A 36 -9.75 10.21 -7.24
CA LYS A 36 -9.72 9.65 -8.61
C LYS A 36 -8.45 9.99 -9.41
N THR A 37 -7.33 10.22 -8.72
CA THR A 37 -6.03 10.34 -9.36
C THR A 37 -5.40 8.96 -9.52
N MET A 38 -4.93 8.65 -10.74
CA MET A 38 -4.12 7.47 -11.00
C MET A 38 -2.68 7.72 -10.52
N LEU A 39 -2.23 6.90 -9.57
CA LEU A 39 -0.86 6.93 -9.06
C LEU A 39 0.07 6.04 -9.90
N LEU A 40 -0.49 4.97 -10.48
CA LEU A 40 0.18 3.99 -11.33
C LEU A 40 -0.86 3.40 -12.29
N GLN A 41 -0.46 3.16 -13.54
CA GLN A 41 -1.27 2.49 -14.54
C GLN A 41 -0.52 1.30 -15.13
N GLU A 42 -1.24 0.32 -15.65
CA GLU A 42 -0.67 -0.79 -16.41
C GLU A 42 0.26 -0.29 -17.51
N GLY A 43 1.40 -0.93 -17.67
CA GLY A 43 2.45 -0.55 -18.63
C GLY A 43 3.45 0.46 -18.10
N GLU A 44 3.15 1.20 -17.04
CA GLU A 44 4.10 2.10 -16.39
C GLU A 44 5.04 1.33 -15.47
N ILE A 45 6.22 1.90 -15.21
CA ILE A 45 7.15 1.39 -14.19
C ILE A 45 6.88 2.14 -12.89
N CYS A 46 6.62 1.41 -11.80
CA CYS A 46 6.40 2.01 -10.48
C CYS A 46 7.68 2.69 -9.99
N GLN A 47 7.62 4.00 -9.74
CA GLN A 47 8.75 4.84 -9.34
C GLN A 47 8.67 5.28 -7.87
N PHE A 48 7.83 4.60 -7.05
CA PHE A 48 7.65 5.00 -5.67
C PHE A 48 7.34 3.84 -4.73
N GLU A 49 7.82 3.99 -3.49
CA GLU A 49 7.22 3.37 -2.31
C GLU A 49 6.62 4.50 -1.46
N GLY A 50 5.31 4.49 -1.28
CA GLY A 50 4.56 5.54 -0.62
C GLY A 50 4.00 5.10 0.72
N TYR A 51 4.25 5.89 1.77
CA TYR A 51 3.53 5.79 3.04
C TYR A 51 2.30 6.70 2.99
N LEU A 52 1.11 6.13 3.19
CA LEU A 52 -0.14 6.87 3.16
C LEU A 52 -0.40 7.52 4.52
N GLN A 53 -0.28 8.85 4.57
CA GLN A 53 -0.55 9.64 5.76
C GLN A 53 -2.04 9.91 5.97
N LYS A 54 -2.78 10.09 4.85
CA LYS A 54 -4.20 10.39 4.83
C LYS A 54 -4.83 9.88 3.55
N GLY A 55 -6.04 9.37 3.64
CA GLY A 55 -6.85 8.99 2.49
C GLY A 55 -6.99 7.47 2.32
N CYS A 56 -7.50 7.08 1.16
CA CYS A 56 -7.73 5.70 0.78
C CYS A 56 -7.32 5.48 -0.68
N VAL A 57 -6.59 4.41 -0.93
CA VAL A 57 -6.12 3.98 -2.26
C VAL A 57 -6.66 2.61 -2.56
N ARG A 58 -7.08 2.39 -3.80
CA ARG A 58 -7.43 1.09 -4.36
C ARG A 58 -6.32 0.61 -5.28
N ILE A 59 -5.96 -0.66 -5.17
CA ILE A 59 -5.03 -1.35 -6.07
C ILE A 59 -5.82 -2.44 -6.78
N TYR A 60 -5.78 -2.46 -8.12
CA TYR A 60 -6.55 -3.40 -8.93
C TYR A 60 -5.81 -3.73 -10.23
N TYR A 61 -6.28 -4.73 -10.96
CA TYR A 61 -5.88 -5.05 -12.33
C TYR A 61 -7.13 -5.25 -13.20
N LEU A 62 -6.95 -5.25 -14.50
CA LEU A 62 -8.00 -5.62 -15.46
C LEU A 62 -7.87 -7.10 -15.81
N ASP A 63 -8.97 -7.84 -15.75
CA ASP A 63 -9.00 -9.22 -16.23
C ASP A 63 -9.03 -9.28 -17.77
N GLU A 64 -9.03 -10.48 -18.34
CA GLU A 64 -9.06 -10.71 -19.79
C GLU A 64 -10.30 -10.12 -20.48
N ASN A 65 -11.37 -9.84 -19.75
CA ASN A 65 -12.60 -9.23 -20.25
C ASN A 65 -12.65 -7.72 -20.01
N GLY A 66 -11.60 -7.13 -19.39
CA GLY A 66 -11.54 -5.73 -19.05
C GLY A 66 -12.26 -5.34 -17.75
N PHE A 67 -12.66 -6.30 -16.90
CA PHE A 67 -13.26 -6.01 -15.62
C PHE A 67 -12.18 -5.71 -14.56
N GLU A 68 -12.48 -4.72 -13.74
CA GLU A 68 -11.60 -4.33 -12.64
C GLU A 68 -11.65 -5.32 -11.48
N VAL A 69 -10.54 -5.98 -11.18
CA VAL A 69 -10.40 -6.90 -10.05
C VAL A 69 -9.57 -6.26 -8.95
N THR A 70 -10.22 -5.95 -7.83
CA THR A 70 -9.56 -5.30 -6.69
C THR A 70 -8.64 -6.27 -5.95
N LEU A 71 -7.36 -5.92 -5.88
CA LEU A 71 -6.36 -6.68 -5.13
C LEU A 71 -6.22 -6.21 -3.69
N ALA A 72 -6.31 -4.91 -3.46
CA ALA A 72 -6.13 -4.34 -2.13
C ALA A 72 -6.75 -2.95 -2.02
N PHE A 73 -7.03 -2.58 -0.77
CA PHE A 73 -7.18 -1.20 -0.35
C PHE A 73 -6.01 -0.86 0.57
N ALA A 74 -5.63 0.41 0.57
CA ALA A 74 -4.69 0.96 1.53
C ALA A 74 -5.31 2.20 2.18
N VAL A 75 -5.10 2.35 3.48
CA VAL A 75 -5.55 3.47 4.29
C VAL A 75 -4.37 4.06 5.06
N GLU A 76 -4.63 4.99 5.95
CA GLU A 76 -3.61 5.61 6.80
C GLU A 76 -2.72 4.58 7.50
N ASP A 77 -1.46 4.88 7.69
CA ASP A 77 -0.41 4.02 8.29
C ASP A 77 0.03 2.83 7.40
N TRP A 78 -0.37 2.80 6.13
CA TRP A 78 0.01 1.73 5.18
C TRP A 78 1.04 2.21 4.16
N TRP A 79 1.90 1.28 3.76
CA TRP A 79 2.83 1.44 2.65
C TRP A 79 2.24 0.86 1.38
N ILE A 80 2.41 1.58 0.26
CA ILE A 80 1.94 1.18 -1.07
C ILE A 80 3.06 1.22 -2.08
N SER A 81 3.12 0.23 -2.92
CA SER A 81 3.98 0.13 -4.10
C SER A 81 3.53 -1.08 -4.94
N ASP A 82 3.85 -1.10 -6.21
CA ASP A 82 4.02 -2.37 -6.92
C ASP A 82 5.46 -2.85 -6.71
N ILE A 83 5.62 -3.76 -5.77
CA ILE A 83 6.93 -4.23 -5.31
C ILE A 83 7.73 -4.84 -6.48
N ALA A 84 7.09 -5.60 -7.37
CA ALA A 84 7.76 -6.24 -8.49
C ALA A 84 8.23 -5.20 -9.52
N SER A 85 7.33 -4.30 -9.92
CA SER A 85 7.64 -3.22 -10.86
C SER A 85 8.72 -2.29 -10.31
N PHE A 86 8.60 -1.88 -9.06
CA PHE A 86 9.55 -0.99 -8.40
C PHE A 86 10.95 -1.63 -8.28
N HIS A 87 11.01 -2.89 -7.87
CA HIS A 87 12.29 -3.56 -7.59
C HIS A 87 13.00 -4.05 -8.88
N TYR A 88 12.24 -4.59 -9.83
CA TYR A 88 12.80 -5.14 -11.07
C TYR A 88 12.80 -4.15 -12.24
N HIS A 89 12.28 -2.93 -12.06
CA HIS A 89 12.13 -1.92 -13.10
C HIS A 89 11.38 -2.44 -14.35
N THR A 90 10.35 -3.27 -14.13
CA THR A 90 9.50 -3.83 -15.17
C THR A 90 8.14 -3.14 -15.20
N ALA A 91 7.49 -3.15 -16.36
CA ALA A 91 6.15 -2.62 -16.50
C ALA A 91 5.17 -3.29 -15.52
N SER A 92 4.37 -2.47 -14.83
CA SER A 92 3.31 -2.93 -13.93
C SER A 92 2.12 -3.49 -14.72
N SER A 93 1.45 -4.47 -14.16
CA SER A 93 0.11 -4.92 -14.57
C SER A 93 -0.99 -4.35 -13.67
N LEU A 94 -0.65 -3.46 -12.75
CA LEU A 94 -1.54 -2.92 -11.75
C LEU A 94 -1.94 -1.48 -12.04
N TYR A 95 -3.11 -1.13 -11.52
CA TYR A 95 -3.58 0.23 -11.38
C TYR A 95 -3.63 0.60 -9.89
N MET A 96 -3.25 1.83 -9.56
CA MET A 96 -3.40 2.40 -8.22
C MET A 96 -4.16 3.71 -8.32
N GLU A 97 -5.33 3.78 -7.70
CA GLU A 97 -6.24 4.92 -7.76
C GLU A 97 -6.55 5.44 -6.36
N THR A 98 -6.53 6.78 -6.21
CA THR A 98 -6.99 7.43 -4.98
C THR A 98 -8.52 7.42 -4.93
N LEU A 99 -9.08 6.93 -3.83
CA LEU A 99 -10.54 6.94 -3.60
C LEU A 99 -11.02 8.20 -2.85
N GLU A 100 -10.09 8.97 -2.31
CA GLU A 100 -10.29 10.20 -1.55
C GLU A 100 -9.14 11.17 -1.83
N GLU A 101 -9.16 12.36 -1.21
CA GLU A 101 -7.98 13.20 -1.12
C GLU A 101 -6.91 12.48 -0.30
N CYS A 102 -5.72 12.30 -0.87
CA CYS A 102 -4.63 11.55 -0.28
C CYS A 102 -3.40 12.42 -0.05
N GLU A 103 -2.70 12.13 1.06
CA GLU A 103 -1.37 12.67 1.36
C GLU A 103 -0.38 11.53 1.59
N PHE A 104 0.74 11.59 0.89
CA PHE A 104 1.77 10.55 0.92
C PHE A 104 3.13 11.12 1.30
N LEU A 105 3.93 10.28 1.93
CA LEU A 105 5.39 10.43 2.02
C LEU A 105 6.01 9.36 1.13
N MET A 106 6.74 9.79 0.09
CA MET A 106 7.22 8.93 -0.98
C MET A 106 8.75 8.78 -0.92
N LEU A 107 9.21 7.56 -1.17
CA LEU A 107 10.59 7.26 -1.55
C LEU A 107 10.61 6.90 -3.03
N THR A 108 11.55 7.48 -3.78
CA THR A 108 11.90 7.03 -5.14
C THR A 108 12.91 5.89 -5.07
N PRO A 109 13.22 5.18 -6.19
CA PRO A 109 14.30 4.19 -6.20
C PRO A 109 15.62 4.75 -5.67
N GLU A 110 16.00 5.96 -6.10
CA GLU A 110 17.26 6.60 -5.69
C GLU A 110 17.26 6.97 -4.22
N THR A 111 16.17 7.56 -3.70
CA THR A 111 16.11 7.96 -2.28
C THR A 111 16.00 6.75 -1.37
N LYS A 112 15.38 5.66 -1.82
CA LYS A 112 15.36 4.39 -1.09
C LYS A 112 16.75 3.76 -1.01
N GLU A 113 17.47 3.69 -2.12
CA GLU A 113 18.85 3.18 -2.14
C GLU A 113 19.74 3.99 -1.20
N LYS A 114 19.71 5.32 -1.31
CA LYS A 114 20.42 6.20 -0.40
C LYS A 114 20.04 6.01 1.06
N LEU A 115 18.76 5.74 1.36
CA LEU A 115 18.29 5.42 2.71
C LEU A 115 18.95 4.15 3.24
N LEU A 116 19.00 3.09 2.43
CA LEU A 116 19.58 1.80 2.83
C LEU A 116 21.11 1.89 2.99
N GLU A 117 21.78 2.65 2.15
CA GLU A 117 23.22 2.92 2.28
C GLU A 117 23.55 3.71 3.55
N THR A 118 22.79 4.76 3.86
CA THR A 118 23.08 5.67 4.97
C THR A 118 22.53 5.19 6.32
N ILE A 119 21.43 4.44 6.31
CA ILE A 119 20.80 3.89 7.51
C ILE A 119 20.44 2.41 7.26
N PRO A 120 21.43 1.49 7.23
CA PRO A 120 21.21 0.09 6.83
C PRO A 120 20.15 -0.68 7.62
N LYS A 121 19.85 -0.26 8.85
CA LYS A 121 18.79 -0.88 9.65
C LYS A 121 17.39 -0.76 9.04
N PHE A 122 17.16 0.11 8.03
CA PHE A 122 15.92 0.17 7.25
C PHE A 122 15.65 -1.13 6.46
N GLU A 123 16.66 -1.94 6.15
CA GLU A 123 16.49 -3.30 5.62
C GLU A 123 15.52 -4.11 6.50
N ARG A 124 15.63 -3.97 7.82
CA ARG A 124 14.72 -4.64 8.75
C ARG A 124 13.30 -4.12 8.60
N VAL A 125 13.10 -2.80 8.40
CA VAL A 125 11.77 -2.21 8.20
C VAL A 125 11.11 -2.81 6.97
N PHE A 126 11.76 -2.71 5.81
CA PHE A 126 11.20 -3.21 4.54
C PHE A 126 10.98 -4.73 4.57
N ARG A 127 11.91 -5.49 5.12
CA ARG A 127 11.73 -6.94 5.31
C ARG A 127 10.48 -7.25 6.16
N MET A 128 10.27 -6.54 7.26
CA MET A 128 9.10 -6.75 8.11
C MET A 128 7.80 -6.32 7.43
N LEU A 129 7.80 -5.26 6.63
CA LEU A 129 6.65 -4.84 5.83
C LEU A 129 6.28 -5.92 4.82
N VAL A 130 7.25 -6.46 4.07
CA VAL A 130 7.02 -7.54 3.09
C VAL A 130 6.52 -8.81 3.78
N GLN A 131 7.11 -9.21 4.91
CA GLN A 131 6.67 -10.39 5.67
C GLN A 131 5.23 -10.27 6.17
N ARG A 132 4.86 -9.10 6.71
CA ARG A 132 3.47 -8.82 7.14
C ARG A 132 2.52 -8.88 5.95
N ARG A 133 2.90 -8.27 4.82
CA ARG A 133 2.08 -8.30 3.61
C ARG A 133 1.88 -9.71 3.07
N LEU A 134 2.94 -10.52 3.05
CA LEU A 134 2.87 -11.92 2.65
C LEU A 134 1.92 -12.71 3.54
N ALA A 135 2.00 -12.55 4.85
CA ALA A 135 1.08 -13.23 5.79
C ALA A 135 -0.39 -12.85 5.53
N VAL A 136 -0.69 -11.56 5.28
CA VAL A 136 -2.04 -11.11 4.93
C VAL A 136 -2.52 -11.74 3.62
N LEU A 137 -1.65 -11.79 2.59
CA LEU A 137 -1.99 -12.41 1.30
C LEU A 137 -2.21 -13.92 1.41
N GLN A 138 -1.39 -14.64 2.20
CA GLN A 138 -1.58 -16.06 2.46
C GLN A 138 -2.93 -16.34 3.16
N ASN A 139 -3.25 -15.58 4.20
CA ASN A 139 -4.54 -15.72 4.90
C ASN A 139 -5.72 -15.43 3.96
N ARG A 140 -5.61 -14.37 3.14
CA ARG A 140 -6.65 -14.06 2.14
C ARG A 140 -6.84 -15.20 1.14
N LEU A 141 -5.76 -15.78 0.63
CA LEU A 141 -5.81 -16.93 -0.29
C LEU A 141 -6.53 -18.12 0.36
N ILE A 142 -6.17 -18.47 1.60
CA ILE A 142 -6.81 -19.54 2.36
C ILE A 142 -8.32 -19.27 2.53
N HIS A 143 -8.69 -18.06 2.95
CA HIS A 143 -10.10 -17.69 3.15
C HIS A 143 -10.89 -17.71 1.84
N THR A 144 -10.28 -17.27 0.73
CA THR A 144 -10.92 -17.32 -0.59
C THR A 144 -11.22 -18.75 -1.03
N MET A 145 -10.34 -19.70 -0.71
CA MET A 145 -10.50 -21.11 -1.07
C MET A 145 -11.42 -21.89 -0.11
N ALA A 146 -11.45 -21.52 1.18
CA ALA A 146 -12.06 -22.33 2.23
C ALA A 146 -13.41 -21.80 2.74
N LYS A 147 -13.71 -20.50 2.55
CA LYS A 147 -14.88 -19.86 3.18
C LYS A 147 -15.92 -19.39 2.16
N PRO A 148 -17.22 -19.50 2.50
CA PRO A 148 -18.30 -18.88 1.73
C PRO A 148 -18.16 -17.36 1.66
N ALA A 149 -18.74 -16.74 0.62
CA ALA A 149 -18.67 -15.30 0.38
C ALA A 149 -19.19 -14.46 1.57
N ALA A 150 -20.28 -14.88 2.19
CA ALA A 150 -20.87 -14.18 3.34
C ALA A 150 -19.92 -14.12 4.54
N GLU A 151 -19.22 -15.22 4.86
CA GLU A 151 -18.23 -15.23 5.95
C GLU A 151 -17.04 -14.33 5.63
N ARG A 152 -16.53 -14.35 4.39
CA ARG A 152 -15.45 -13.47 3.94
C ARG A 152 -15.82 -12.01 4.05
N TYR A 153 -17.08 -11.66 3.76
CA TYR A 153 -17.58 -10.30 3.89
C TYR A 153 -17.64 -9.84 5.35
N LEU A 154 -18.16 -10.67 6.25
CA LEU A 154 -18.21 -10.36 7.69
C LEU A 154 -16.80 -10.17 8.27
N GLU A 155 -15.87 -11.06 7.92
CA GLU A 155 -14.47 -10.92 8.33
C GLU A 155 -13.81 -9.66 7.78
N PHE A 156 -14.11 -9.28 6.53
CA PHE A 156 -13.60 -8.05 5.94
C PHE A 156 -14.08 -6.82 6.73
N ILE A 157 -15.35 -6.77 7.11
CA ILE A 157 -15.91 -5.66 7.90
C ILE A 157 -15.26 -5.59 9.29
N ASP A 158 -15.05 -6.74 9.92
CA ASP A 158 -14.43 -6.82 11.25
C ASP A 158 -12.95 -6.41 11.22
N LEU A 159 -12.21 -6.84 10.19
CA LEU A 159 -10.79 -6.51 10.03
C LEU A 159 -10.55 -5.07 9.56
N TYR A 160 -11.46 -4.55 8.73
CA TYR A 160 -11.30 -3.25 8.07
C TYR A 160 -12.54 -2.36 8.22
N PRO A 161 -12.98 -2.04 9.45
CA PRO A 161 -14.22 -1.29 9.67
C PRO A 161 -14.21 0.09 9.03
N THR A 162 -13.05 0.74 8.98
CA THR A 162 -12.90 2.06 8.34
C THR A 162 -13.01 1.97 6.81
N ILE A 163 -12.47 0.93 6.19
CA ILE A 163 -12.52 0.74 4.73
C ILE A 163 -13.96 0.49 4.28
N SER A 164 -14.70 -0.36 5.00
CA SER A 164 -16.09 -0.71 4.65
C SER A 164 -17.04 0.50 4.60
N GLN A 165 -16.74 1.56 5.34
CA GLN A 165 -17.53 2.80 5.37
C GLN A 165 -17.11 3.83 4.31
N ARG A 166 -15.89 3.72 3.77
CA ARG A 166 -15.27 4.72 2.86
C ARG A 166 -15.29 4.27 1.40
N VAL A 167 -15.46 2.98 1.16
CA VAL A 167 -15.30 2.35 -0.16
C VAL A 167 -16.64 1.85 -0.68
N PRO A 168 -16.97 2.07 -1.97
CA PRO A 168 -18.18 1.53 -2.58
C PRO A 168 -18.27 0.00 -2.45
N GLN A 169 -19.48 -0.52 -2.21
CA GLN A 169 -19.73 -1.95 -1.98
C GLN A 169 -19.28 -2.83 -3.17
N TYR A 170 -19.40 -2.34 -4.40
CA TYR A 170 -18.96 -3.09 -5.58
C TYR A 170 -17.44 -3.28 -5.64
N TYR A 171 -16.64 -2.36 -5.07
CA TYR A 171 -15.19 -2.58 -4.93
C TYR A 171 -14.87 -3.62 -3.87
N ILE A 172 -15.65 -3.66 -2.79
CA ILE A 172 -15.53 -4.69 -1.75
C ILE A 172 -15.91 -6.06 -2.33
N ALA A 173 -17.01 -6.14 -3.09
CA ALA A 173 -17.40 -7.37 -3.78
C ALA A 173 -16.30 -7.86 -4.74
N SER A 174 -15.73 -6.95 -5.55
CA SER A 174 -14.57 -7.24 -6.40
C SER A 174 -13.36 -7.76 -5.60
N TYR A 175 -13.05 -7.11 -4.46
CA TYR A 175 -11.97 -7.56 -3.55
C TYR A 175 -12.22 -8.97 -2.99
N LEU A 176 -13.46 -9.30 -2.69
CA LEU A 176 -13.86 -10.61 -2.18
C LEU A 176 -14.01 -11.67 -3.29
N GLY A 177 -13.91 -11.29 -4.56
CA GLY A 177 -14.08 -12.21 -5.69
C GLY A 177 -15.52 -12.72 -5.82
N VAL A 178 -16.50 -11.84 -5.61
CA VAL A 178 -17.93 -12.13 -5.74
C VAL A 178 -18.60 -11.05 -6.59
N SER A 179 -19.72 -11.41 -7.24
CA SER A 179 -20.58 -10.41 -7.87
C SER A 179 -21.24 -9.53 -6.80
N PRO A 180 -21.44 -8.24 -7.08
CA PRO A 180 -22.15 -7.30 -6.20
C PRO A 180 -23.57 -7.72 -5.91
#